data_c6e42792a420888e0d47d2b401bcdc81
#
_entry.id   c6e42792a420888e0d47d2b401bcdc81
#
_cell.length_a   1.000
_cell.length_b   1.000
_cell.length_c   1.000
_cell.angle_alpha   90.00
_cell.angle_beta   90.00
_cell.angle_gamma   90.00
#
_symmetry.space_group_name_H-M   'P 1'
#
loop_
_entity.id
_entity.type
_entity.pdbx_description
1 polymer ?
#
loop_
_entity_poly.entity_id
_entity_poly.type
_entity_poly.pdbx_seq_one_letter_code
_entity_poly.pdbx_strand_id
1 'polypeptide(L)'
;MRTLYTLINMVVNVGGQLMNQVLLFISRMVFIHYLSAAYLGVNGLFTDVLGILNLAELGVGTAMIYSLYEPAAKNDEHRLAQLMNLYRLLYRIVAVVVLLVGLALMPFLGFFIKDSSGIEHLRLIYLMYVANSVCSYLLSYKNSIYLAYQKAYVRNLWAQLCDAVKTLFQIVLIVLTGNFILYLAVQFVMQFIPNIIVSVKVDKEFPYLKECRELPEKEKFHGILRNVGAMSFHKLGTVIVRNTDSLLMSSFVGLLSVGIYSNYKLVLSGINNLMDKFSNAFTGSLGNLGAIEDETRVYSIYRELDLLFFVIYAYWTAGLFALFNAFITLCFSAEYCFSTATVAVLVTEFYVSGQRKVNLLFREAKGLFWYDRYKPLFESAINLAASLLLVQKFGVAGILGGTVISTVTTCLWMEPYILMRYGIREDWQGKLKDYFVRYAERAAVVAALAAVSYGWVSFCPAKNIGWFLLDGVLYTLLFGAVMVVLHRNAPEFNQLKGRVTAVLKRRES
;
A
#
# COMPACT_ATOMS: atom_id res chain seq x y z
N MET A 1 -6.09 20.25 -22.74
CA MET A 1 -5.19 20.41 -21.57
C MET A 1 -5.38 19.32 -20.51
N ARG A 2 -6.60 19.03 -20.02
CA ARG A 2 -6.82 18.00 -18.97
C ARG A 2 -6.29 16.60 -19.33
N THR A 3 -6.53 16.12 -20.55
CA THR A 3 -6.08 14.80 -21.04
C THR A 3 -4.54 14.70 -21.10
N LEU A 4 -3.86 15.79 -21.49
CA LEU A 4 -2.40 15.85 -21.54
C LEU A 4 -1.81 15.76 -20.13
N TYR A 5 -2.34 16.49 -19.16
CA TYR A 5 -1.91 16.39 -17.76
C TYR A 5 -2.15 15.00 -17.17
N THR A 6 -3.25 14.35 -17.53
CA THR A 6 -3.53 12.97 -17.11
C THR A 6 -2.49 11.99 -17.65
N LEU A 7 -2.13 12.09 -18.93
CA LEU A 7 -1.09 11.28 -19.56
C LEU A 7 0.29 11.52 -18.92
N ILE A 8 0.68 12.77 -18.72
CA ILE A 8 1.96 13.12 -18.08
C ILE A 8 1.98 12.58 -16.63
N ASN A 9 0.90 12.77 -15.88
CA ASN A 9 0.77 12.22 -14.53
C ASN A 9 0.95 10.69 -14.52
N MET A 10 0.35 9.99 -15.48
CA MET A 10 0.45 8.53 -15.58
C MET A 10 1.88 8.09 -15.90
N VAL A 11 2.53 8.66 -16.89
CA VAL A 11 3.89 8.30 -17.30
C VAL A 11 4.89 8.57 -16.17
N VAL A 12 4.84 9.76 -15.57
CA VAL A 12 5.72 10.14 -14.45
C VAL A 12 5.51 9.20 -13.26
N ASN A 13 4.24 8.93 -12.90
CA ASN A 13 3.95 8.09 -11.75
C ASN A 13 4.35 6.62 -11.95
N VAL A 14 4.06 6.03 -13.12
CA VAL A 14 4.37 4.62 -13.36
C VAL A 14 5.86 4.42 -13.63
N GLY A 15 6.44 5.21 -14.53
CA GLY A 15 7.85 5.09 -14.91
C GLY A 15 8.79 5.37 -13.74
N GLY A 16 8.58 6.50 -13.04
CA GLY A 16 9.40 6.85 -11.88
C GLY A 16 9.26 5.88 -10.72
N GLN A 17 8.05 5.32 -10.51
CA GLN A 17 7.87 4.32 -9.45
C GLN A 17 8.57 3.00 -9.77
N LEU A 18 8.52 2.53 -11.02
CA LEU A 18 9.24 1.31 -11.42
C LEU A 18 10.75 1.51 -11.23
N MET A 19 11.29 2.65 -11.68
CA MET A 19 12.70 2.98 -11.47
C MET A 19 13.07 2.97 -9.98
N ASN A 20 12.29 3.66 -9.15
CA ASN A 20 12.55 3.72 -7.71
C ASN A 20 12.39 2.36 -7.03
N GLN A 21 11.47 1.50 -7.48
CA GLN A 21 11.31 0.15 -6.97
C GLN A 21 12.54 -0.71 -7.25
N VAL A 22 13.11 -0.61 -8.45
CA VAL A 22 14.36 -1.31 -8.81
C VAL A 22 15.53 -0.78 -7.99
N LEU A 23 15.69 0.53 -7.87
CA LEU A 23 16.74 1.14 -7.04
C LEU A 23 16.61 0.76 -5.57
N LEU A 24 15.40 0.74 -5.03
CA LEU A 24 15.14 0.33 -3.65
C LEU A 24 15.51 -1.14 -3.43
N PHE A 25 15.26 -1.99 -4.43
CA PHE A 25 15.63 -3.40 -4.37
C PHE A 25 17.15 -3.58 -4.38
N ILE A 26 17.86 -2.89 -5.28
CA ILE A 26 19.34 -2.88 -5.31
C ILE A 26 19.90 -2.34 -4.00
N SER A 27 19.37 -1.24 -3.48
CA SER A 27 19.75 -0.67 -2.19
C SER A 27 19.58 -1.67 -1.05
N ARG A 28 18.51 -2.49 -1.09
CA ARG A 28 18.25 -3.52 -0.10
C ARG A 28 19.31 -4.64 -0.14
N MET A 29 19.71 -5.07 -1.33
CA MET A 29 20.78 -6.08 -1.48
C MET A 29 22.10 -5.56 -0.91
N VAL A 30 22.47 -4.33 -1.26
CA VAL A 30 23.68 -3.68 -0.72
C VAL A 30 23.58 -3.51 0.80
N PHE A 31 22.44 -3.05 1.30
CA PHE A 31 22.20 -2.87 2.74
C PHE A 31 22.45 -4.15 3.53
N ILE A 32 21.91 -5.29 3.07
CA ILE A 32 22.06 -6.59 3.76
C ILE A 32 23.51 -7.07 3.70
N HIS A 33 24.23 -6.78 2.61
CA HIS A 33 25.62 -7.20 2.46
C HIS A 33 26.58 -6.44 3.39
N TYR A 34 26.37 -5.15 3.64
CA TYR A 34 27.27 -4.30 4.43
C TYR A 34 26.79 -4.03 5.86
N LEU A 35 25.50 -4.18 6.14
CA LEU A 35 24.90 -3.99 7.44
C LEU A 35 24.19 -5.26 7.90
N SER A 36 24.08 -5.47 9.22
CA SER A 36 23.40 -6.65 9.73
C SER A 36 21.88 -6.62 9.50
N ALA A 37 21.25 -7.79 9.47
CA ALA A 37 19.80 -7.94 9.41
C ALA A 37 19.06 -7.26 10.57
N ALA A 38 19.72 -7.07 11.71
CA ALA A 38 19.17 -6.35 12.85
C ALA A 38 18.89 -4.87 12.52
N TYR A 39 19.80 -4.19 11.80
CA TYR A 39 19.54 -2.82 11.33
C TYR A 39 18.37 -2.75 10.32
N LEU A 40 18.21 -3.81 9.52
CA LEU A 40 17.04 -3.92 8.64
C LEU A 40 15.74 -4.06 9.44
N GLY A 41 15.79 -4.85 10.53
CA GLY A 41 14.70 -4.98 11.49
C GLY A 41 14.32 -3.65 12.14
N VAL A 42 15.33 -2.87 12.59
CA VAL A 42 15.13 -1.51 13.13
C VAL A 42 14.48 -0.59 12.10
N ASN A 43 14.97 -0.60 10.87
CA ASN A 43 14.41 0.21 9.78
C ASN A 43 12.93 -0.14 9.53
N GLY A 44 12.58 -1.43 9.47
CA GLY A 44 11.21 -1.90 9.31
C GLY A 44 10.32 -1.53 10.50
N LEU A 45 10.78 -1.83 11.72
CA LEU A 45 10.06 -1.53 12.95
C LEU A 45 9.76 -0.03 13.11
N PHE A 46 10.79 0.82 12.99
CA PHE A 46 10.60 2.26 13.18
C PHE A 46 9.76 2.89 12.07
N THR A 47 9.85 2.38 10.85
CA THR A 47 8.96 2.80 9.77
C THR A 47 7.50 2.48 10.11
N ASP A 48 7.20 1.29 10.63
CA ASP A 48 5.85 0.87 10.98
C ASP A 48 5.36 1.57 12.28
N VAL A 49 6.21 1.78 13.27
CA VAL A 49 5.89 2.60 14.47
C VAL A 49 5.53 4.03 14.08
N LEU A 50 6.31 4.65 13.19
CA LEU A 50 5.98 5.98 12.67
C LEU A 50 4.73 5.96 11.80
N GLY A 51 4.46 4.87 11.07
CA GLY A 51 3.20 4.65 10.38
C GLY A 51 2.00 4.73 11.32
N ILE A 52 2.12 4.20 12.54
CA ILE A 52 1.11 4.35 13.60
C ILE A 52 1.05 5.80 14.10
N LEU A 53 2.19 6.46 14.35
CA LEU A 53 2.22 7.87 14.78
C LEU A 53 1.60 8.81 13.74
N ASN A 54 1.69 8.47 12.45
CA ASN A 54 1.04 9.21 11.37
C ASN A 54 -0.50 9.14 11.43
N LEU A 55 -1.09 8.38 12.39
CA LEU A 55 -2.50 8.48 12.75
C LEU A 55 -2.91 9.92 13.12
N ALA A 56 -2.00 10.73 13.64
CA ALA A 56 -2.25 12.14 13.92
C ALA A 56 -2.59 12.97 12.67
N GLU A 57 -2.17 12.53 11.48
CA GLU A 57 -2.50 13.15 10.18
C GLU A 57 -3.82 12.62 9.60
N LEU A 58 -4.35 11.53 10.12
CA LEU A 58 -5.49 10.84 9.51
C LEU A 58 -6.66 11.77 9.22
N GLY A 59 -7.01 11.83 7.95
CA GLY A 59 -8.12 12.65 7.47
C GLY A 59 -7.78 14.11 7.19
N VAL A 60 -6.78 14.73 7.85
CA VAL A 60 -6.43 16.14 7.62
C VAL A 60 -6.04 16.37 6.16
N GLY A 61 -5.08 15.62 5.65
CA GLY A 61 -4.63 15.73 4.26
C GLY A 61 -5.76 15.59 3.26
N THR A 62 -6.54 14.52 3.39
CA THR A 62 -7.64 14.20 2.45
C THR A 62 -8.77 15.24 2.51
N ALA A 63 -9.19 15.65 3.72
CA ALA A 63 -10.24 16.65 3.92
C ALA A 63 -9.83 18.03 3.37
N MET A 64 -8.58 18.42 3.62
CA MET A 64 -8.04 19.69 3.13
C MET A 64 -7.94 19.72 1.60
N ILE A 65 -7.39 18.66 0.98
CA ILE A 65 -7.30 18.56 -0.49
C ILE A 65 -8.70 18.64 -1.12
N TYR A 66 -9.68 17.93 -0.54
CA TYR A 66 -11.06 17.99 -1.02
C TYR A 66 -11.62 19.42 -0.96
N SER A 67 -11.35 20.14 0.13
CA SER A 67 -11.81 21.52 0.31
C SER A 67 -11.14 22.52 -0.66
N LEU A 68 -9.96 22.19 -1.22
CA LEU A 68 -9.25 23.04 -2.17
C LEU A 68 -9.78 22.91 -3.62
N TYR A 69 -10.49 21.83 -3.99
CA TYR A 69 -10.92 21.61 -5.37
C TYR A 69 -11.92 22.67 -5.88
N GLU A 70 -12.91 23.02 -5.06
CA GLU A 70 -13.92 24.00 -5.45
C GLU A 70 -13.33 25.39 -5.69
N PRO A 71 -12.59 26.00 -4.74
CA PRO A 71 -11.99 27.31 -4.95
C PRO A 71 -10.91 27.30 -6.05
N ALA A 72 -10.18 26.20 -6.23
CA ALA A 72 -9.24 26.07 -7.35
C ALA A 72 -9.95 26.04 -8.71
N ALA A 73 -11.10 25.39 -8.82
CA ALA A 73 -11.90 25.36 -10.04
C ALA A 73 -12.52 26.72 -10.37
N LYS A 74 -12.81 27.53 -9.35
CA LYS A 74 -13.38 28.89 -9.47
C LYS A 74 -12.30 29.98 -9.55
N ASN A 75 -11.03 29.65 -9.42
CA ASN A 75 -9.89 30.59 -9.29
C ASN A 75 -10.11 31.61 -8.14
N ASP A 76 -10.69 31.18 -7.04
CA ASP A 76 -10.89 31.98 -5.83
C ASP A 76 -9.58 31.96 -4.99
N GLU A 77 -8.67 32.87 -5.34
CA GLU A 77 -7.33 32.97 -4.75
C GLU A 77 -7.40 33.27 -3.24
N HIS A 78 -8.36 34.13 -2.83
CA HIS A 78 -8.49 34.50 -1.42
C HIS A 78 -8.89 33.28 -0.56
N ARG A 79 -9.91 32.55 -0.99
CA ARG A 79 -10.37 31.34 -0.30
C ARG A 79 -9.30 30.22 -0.33
N LEU A 80 -8.56 30.08 -1.44
CA LEU A 80 -7.42 29.16 -1.50
C LEU A 80 -6.34 29.50 -0.47
N ALA A 81 -5.98 30.78 -0.35
CA ALA A 81 -4.99 31.23 0.63
C ALA A 81 -5.43 31.00 2.07
N GLN A 82 -6.69 31.29 2.42
CA GLN A 82 -7.25 31.00 3.72
C GLN A 82 -7.19 29.51 4.07
N LEU A 83 -7.59 28.62 3.13
CA LEU A 83 -7.54 27.18 3.31
C LEU A 83 -6.11 26.66 3.43
N MET A 84 -5.18 27.19 2.67
CA MET A 84 -3.75 26.83 2.77
C MET A 84 -3.13 27.28 4.10
N ASN A 85 -3.55 28.41 4.67
CA ASN A 85 -3.16 28.84 6.02
C ASN A 85 -3.71 27.91 7.09
N LEU A 86 -4.96 27.48 6.97
CA LEU A 86 -5.55 26.49 7.87
C LEU A 86 -4.77 25.16 7.77
N TYR A 87 -4.46 24.71 6.57
CA TYR A 87 -3.71 23.49 6.34
C TYR A 87 -2.32 23.54 6.97
N ARG A 88 -1.61 24.67 6.81
CA ARG A 88 -0.33 24.92 7.47
C ARG A 88 -0.44 24.83 9.00
N LEU A 89 -1.49 25.43 9.59
CA LEU A 89 -1.74 25.36 11.03
C LEU A 89 -1.98 23.93 11.50
N LEU A 90 -2.88 23.20 10.84
CA LEU A 90 -3.20 21.81 11.17
C LEU A 90 -1.96 20.91 11.08
N TYR A 91 -1.14 21.06 10.03
CA TYR A 91 0.09 20.27 9.87
C TYR A 91 1.16 20.61 10.90
N ARG A 92 1.24 21.84 11.37
CA ARG A 92 2.10 22.18 12.51
C ARG A 92 1.63 21.51 13.79
N ILE A 93 0.32 21.49 14.05
CA ILE A 93 -0.26 20.78 15.19
C ILE A 93 0.07 19.28 15.10
N VAL A 94 -0.14 18.65 13.94
CA VAL A 94 0.22 17.26 13.70
C VAL A 94 1.71 17.01 13.95
N ALA A 95 2.60 17.86 13.44
CA ALA A 95 4.04 17.76 13.66
C ALA A 95 4.41 17.79 15.15
N VAL A 96 3.78 18.69 15.91
CA VAL A 96 3.98 18.80 17.38
C VAL A 96 3.46 17.55 18.09
N VAL A 97 2.26 17.06 17.73
CA VAL A 97 1.69 15.84 18.32
C VAL A 97 2.59 14.63 18.02
N VAL A 98 3.04 14.45 16.78
CA VAL A 98 3.95 13.35 16.39
C VAL A 98 5.28 13.45 17.15
N LEU A 99 5.82 14.66 17.33
CA LEU A 99 7.03 14.87 18.11
C LEU A 99 6.83 14.48 19.59
N LEU A 100 5.77 14.99 20.22
CA LEU A 100 5.51 14.72 21.63
C LEU A 100 5.24 13.23 21.90
N VAL A 101 4.41 12.60 21.08
CA VAL A 101 4.12 11.16 21.22
C VAL A 101 5.36 10.33 20.88
N GLY A 102 6.11 10.71 19.84
CA GLY A 102 7.39 10.07 19.51
C GLY A 102 8.40 10.14 20.66
N LEU A 103 8.57 11.29 21.29
CA LEU A 103 9.44 11.43 22.47
C LEU A 103 8.91 10.63 23.67
N ALA A 104 7.60 10.62 23.89
CA ALA A 104 6.97 9.85 24.98
C ALA A 104 7.13 8.32 24.81
N LEU A 105 7.26 7.81 23.58
CA LEU A 105 7.51 6.39 23.30
C LEU A 105 8.98 6.00 23.49
N MET A 106 9.91 6.94 23.50
CA MET A 106 11.35 6.67 23.61
C MET A 106 11.76 5.83 24.85
N PRO A 107 11.24 6.06 26.06
CA PRO A 107 11.54 5.20 27.21
C PRO A 107 11.05 3.75 27.05
N PHE A 108 10.01 3.53 26.22
CA PHE A 108 9.39 2.23 26.04
C PHE A 108 10.02 1.42 24.90
N LEU A 109 11.08 1.91 24.23
CA LEU A 109 11.75 1.19 23.14
C LEU A 109 12.22 -0.22 23.55
N GLY A 110 12.69 -0.38 24.81
CA GLY A 110 13.06 -1.68 25.34
C GLY A 110 11.93 -2.70 25.46
N PHE A 111 10.67 -2.21 25.54
CA PHE A 111 9.50 -3.09 25.53
C PHE A 111 9.18 -3.60 24.11
N PHE A 112 9.39 -2.77 23.10
CA PHE A 112 9.11 -3.10 21.70
C PHE A 112 10.23 -3.90 21.04
N ILE A 113 11.43 -3.91 21.61
CA ILE A 113 12.62 -4.54 21.04
C ILE A 113 13.12 -5.60 22.00
N LYS A 114 12.81 -6.87 21.70
CA LYS A 114 13.16 -8.02 22.55
C LYS A 114 14.67 -8.24 22.63
N ASP A 115 15.40 -7.98 21.55
CA ASP A 115 16.86 -8.12 21.49
C ASP A 115 17.45 -6.94 20.70
N SER A 116 18.10 -6.04 21.44
CA SER A 116 18.81 -4.89 20.88
C SER A 116 20.33 -5.10 20.87
N SER A 117 20.81 -6.31 21.22
CA SER A 117 22.23 -6.64 21.22
C SER A 117 22.78 -6.49 19.81
N GLY A 118 23.81 -5.66 19.66
CA GLY A 118 24.45 -5.39 18.37
C GLY A 118 23.93 -4.17 17.61
N ILE A 119 23.01 -3.37 18.18
CA ILE A 119 22.59 -2.09 17.59
C ILE A 119 23.13 -0.93 18.43
N GLU A 120 24.17 -0.31 17.90
CA GLU A 120 24.71 0.89 18.51
C GLU A 120 23.78 2.10 18.32
N HIS A 121 23.72 2.95 19.33
CA HIS A 121 22.97 4.22 19.26
C HIS A 121 21.47 4.12 18.92
N LEU A 122 20.78 3.05 19.32
CA LEU A 122 19.36 2.79 19.03
C LEU A 122 18.45 4.01 19.30
N ARG A 123 18.66 4.74 20.43
CA ARG A 123 17.90 5.94 20.77
C ARG A 123 18.12 7.09 19.77
N LEU A 124 19.36 7.26 19.32
CA LEU A 124 19.69 8.26 18.29
C LEU A 124 19.00 7.91 16.95
N ILE A 125 19.10 6.65 16.56
CA ILE A 125 18.42 6.14 15.36
C ILE A 125 16.92 6.42 15.43
N TYR A 126 16.27 6.08 16.54
CA TYR A 126 14.84 6.36 16.75
C TYR A 126 14.52 7.86 16.64
N LEU A 127 15.32 8.73 17.29
CA LEU A 127 15.14 10.19 17.20
C LEU A 127 15.28 10.71 15.77
N MET A 128 16.21 10.16 14.97
CA MET A 128 16.34 10.51 13.56
C MET A 128 15.08 10.15 12.76
N TYR A 129 14.46 9.00 13.04
CA TYR A 129 13.19 8.63 12.44
C TYR A 129 12.04 9.55 12.85
N VAL A 130 11.92 9.89 14.15
CA VAL A 130 10.93 10.85 14.64
C VAL A 130 11.13 12.21 13.99
N ALA A 131 12.36 12.71 13.97
CA ALA A 131 12.70 14.00 13.35
C ALA A 131 12.34 14.00 11.85
N ASN A 132 12.66 12.92 11.13
CA ASN A 132 12.31 12.77 9.72
C ASN A 132 10.78 12.83 9.50
N SER A 133 10.01 12.15 10.34
CA SER A 133 8.54 12.20 10.29
C SER A 133 8.00 13.59 10.57
N VAL A 134 8.43 14.23 11.67
CA VAL A 134 8.00 15.58 12.05
C VAL A 134 8.29 16.59 10.94
N CYS A 135 9.50 16.53 10.41
CA CYS A 135 9.93 17.45 9.36
C CYS A 135 9.20 17.25 8.03
N SER A 136 8.74 16.03 7.76
CA SER A 136 7.93 15.76 6.56
C SER A 136 6.64 16.58 6.51
N TYR A 137 6.07 16.96 7.67
CA TYR A 137 4.84 17.77 7.76
C TYR A 137 5.05 19.26 7.52
N LEU A 138 6.24 19.81 7.81
CA LEU A 138 6.45 21.25 7.87
C LEU A 138 6.19 21.98 6.54
N LEU A 139 6.52 21.37 5.41
CA LEU A 139 6.40 21.98 4.07
C LEU A 139 5.43 21.23 3.15
N SER A 140 5.04 20.02 3.50
CA SER A 140 4.26 19.14 2.60
C SER A 140 2.86 19.66 2.29
N TYR A 141 2.26 20.51 3.15
CA TYR A 141 0.96 21.13 2.90
C TYR A 141 0.93 21.91 1.57
N LYS A 142 2.05 22.52 1.16
CA LYS A 142 2.13 23.27 -0.11
C LYS A 142 1.97 22.38 -1.35
N ASN A 143 2.31 21.10 -1.24
CA ASN A 143 2.13 20.15 -2.34
C ASN A 143 0.67 20.01 -2.78
N SER A 144 -0.28 20.30 -1.88
CA SER A 144 -1.71 20.15 -2.11
C SER A 144 -2.27 21.12 -3.14
N ILE A 145 -1.63 22.29 -3.33
CA ILE A 145 -2.08 23.25 -4.33
C ILE A 145 -1.91 22.66 -5.75
N TYR A 146 -0.82 21.94 -6.01
CA TYR A 146 -0.64 21.26 -7.29
C TYR A 146 -1.63 20.11 -7.51
N LEU A 147 -2.07 19.44 -6.42
CA LEU A 147 -3.14 18.43 -6.51
C LEU A 147 -4.46 19.10 -6.88
N ALA A 148 -4.80 20.24 -6.25
CA ALA A 148 -6.02 20.98 -6.52
C ALA A 148 -6.11 21.47 -7.99
N TYR A 149 -4.99 21.89 -8.56
CA TYR A 149 -4.89 22.29 -9.97
C TYR A 149 -4.58 21.12 -10.95
N GLN A 150 -4.69 19.85 -10.51
CA GLN A 150 -4.41 18.65 -11.31
C GLN A 150 -2.97 18.55 -11.86
N LYS A 151 -2.04 19.32 -11.31
CA LYS A 151 -0.60 19.33 -11.66
C LYS A 151 0.23 18.43 -10.73
N ALA A 152 -0.32 17.33 -10.23
CA ALA A 152 0.36 16.42 -9.31
C ALA A 152 1.71 15.90 -9.85
N TYR A 153 1.87 15.83 -11.17
CA TYR A 153 3.12 15.41 -11.82
C TYR A 153 4.32 16.27 -11.41
N VAL A 154 4.14 17.57 -11.15
CA VAL A 154 5.23 18.46 -10.73
C VAL A 154 5.83 18.00 -9.41
N ARG A 155 4.97 17.74 -8.41
CA ARG A 155 5.42 17.20 -7.13
C ARG A 155 6.04 15.81 -7.28
N ASN A 156 5.34 14.92 -7.99
CA ASN A 156 5.72 13.52 -8.10
C ASN A 156 7.05 13.34 -8.85
N LEU A 157 7.31 14.15 -9.89
CA LEU A 157 8.57 14.15 -10.61
C LEU A 157 9.74 14.49 -9.68
N TRP A 158 9.65 15.61 -8.93
CA TRP A 158 10.70 16.00 -7.99
C TRP A 158 10.90 15.01 -6.87
N ALA A 159 9.81 14.49 -6.30
CA ALA A 159 9.89 13.47 -5.27
C ALA A 159 10.61 12.21 -5.77
N GLN A 160 10.25 11.70 -6.95
CA GLN A 160 10.86 10.49 -7.52
C GLN A 160 12.32 10.68 -7.91
N LEU A 161 12.68 11.83 -8.47
CA LEU A 161 14.08 12.15 -8.79
C LEU A 161 14.92 12.24 -7.51
N CYS A 162 14.44 12.97 -6.50
CA CYS A 162 15.14 13.07 -5.22
C CYS A 162 15.23 11.71 -4.51
N ASP A 163 14.20 10.86 -4.61
CA ASP A 163 14.24 9.50 -4.05
C ASP A 163 15.28 8.62 -4.76
N ALA A 164 15.42 8.72 -6.09
CA ALA A 164 16.43 8.01 -6.84
C ALA A 164 17.85 8.48 -6.44
N VAL A 165 18.07 9.80 -6.40
CA VAL A 165 19.34 10.40 -5.97
C VAL A 165 19.68 10.01 -4.53
N LYS A 166 18.71 10.10 -3.60
CA LYS A 166 18.86 9.66 -2.22
C LYS A 166 19.32 8.21 -2.16
N THR A 167 18.65 7.32 -2.87
CA THR A 167 18.96 5.88 -2.86
C THR A 167 20.37 5.61 -3.38
N LEU A 168 20.79 6.29 -4.45
CA LEU A 168 22.15 6.18 -4.95
C LEU A 168 23.19 6.67 -3.93
N PHE A 169 22.96 7.84 -3.29
CA PHE A 169 23.84 8.32 -2.23
C PHE A 169 23.90 7.37 -1.04
N GLN A 170 22.76 6.80 -0.64
CA GLN A 170 22.70 5.82 0.43
C GLN A 170 23.50 4.55 0.09
N ILE A 171 23.40 4.05 -1.14
CA ILE A 171 24.19 2.90 -1.62
C ILE A 171 25.69 3.21 -1.51
N VAL A 172 26.12 4.35 -2.07
CA VAL A 172 27.55 4.75 -2.05
C VAL A 172 28.06 4.87 -0.61
N LEU A 173 27.31 5.53 0.28
CA LEU A 173 27.72 5.71 1.66
C LEU A 173 27.81 4.40 2.44
N ILE A 174 26.86 3.48 2.25
CA ILE A 174 26.91 2.18 2.90
C ILE A 174 28.15 1.40 2.43
N VAL A 175 28.41 1.37 1.12
CA VAL A 175 29.58 0.68 0.55
C VAL A 175 30.88 1.26 1.08
N LEU A 176 30.99 2.58 1.23
CA LEU A 176 32.21 3.25 1.67
C LEU A 176 32.41 3.22 3.18
N THR A 177 31.34 3.25 3.97
CA THR A 177 31.44 3.50 5.42
C THR A 177 30.85 2.39 6.30
N GLY A 178 29.94 1.57 5.80
CA GLY A 178 29.19 0.60 6.59
C GLY A 178 28.38 1.22 7.73
N ASN A 179 28.09 2.54 7.69
CA ASN A 179 27.51 3.28 8.81
C ASN A 179 26.04 3.59 8.58
N PHE A 180 25.18 2.99 9.41
CA PHE A 180 23.72 3.18 9.33
C PHE A 180 23.26 4.60 9.70
N ILE A 181 24.00 5.30 10.60
CA ILE A 181 23.66 6.68 10.99
C ILE A 181 23.84 7.62 9.80
N LEU A 182 24.92 7.46 9.03
CA LEU A 182 25.12 8.24 7.81
C LEU A 182 24.05 7.96 6.75
N TYR A 183 23.65 6.69 6.62
CA TYR A 183 22.53 6.33 5.74
C TYR A 183 21.25 7.08 6.13
N LEU A 184 20.91 7.14 7.44
CA LEU A 184 19.75 7.87 7.94
C LEU A 184 19.92 9.38 7.82
N ALA A 185 21.12 9.92 7.97
CA ALA A 185 21.39 11.34 7.78
C ALA A 185 21.09 11.78 6.32
N VAL A 186 21.50 10.97 5.34
CA VAL A 186 21.13 11.19 3.93
C VAL A 186 19.61 11.12 3.75
N GLN A 187 18.96 10.14 4.34
CA GLN A 187 17.50 10.03 4.28
C GLN A 187 16.83 11.29 4.83
N PHE A 188 17.29 11.78 5.98
CA PHE A 188 16.77 12.99 6.61
C PHE A 188 16.95 14.23 5.72
N VAL A 189 18.16 14.49 5.23
CA VAL A 189 18.44 15.64 4.37
C VAL A 189 17.64 15.58 3.07
N MET A 190 17.65 14.44 2.41
CA MET A 190 16.99 14.25 1.12
C MET A 190 15.46 14.27 1.19
N GLN A 191 14.87 14.05 2.37
CA GLN A 191 13.42 14.19 2.60
C GLN A 191 12.95 15.65 2.45
N PHE A 192 13.81 16.61 2.77
CA PHE A 192 13.48 18.04 2.67
C PHE A 192 13.58 18.59 1.26
N ILE A 193 14.53 18.12 0.48
CA ILE A 193 14.87 18.72 -0.82
C ILE A 193 13.65 18.82 -1.75
N PRO A 194 12.86 17.75 -2.01
CA PRO A 194 11.69 17.86 -2.86
C PRO A 194 10.63 18.81 -2.30
N ASN A 195 10.44 18.81 -0.97
CA ASN A 195 9.48 19.73 -0.34
C ASN A 195 9.93 21.20 -0.43
N ILE A 196 11.22 21.47 -0.31
CA ILE A 196 11.78 22.82 -0.51
C ILE A 196 11.61 23.26 -1.97
N ILE A 197 12.00 22.42 -2.92
CA ILE A 197 11.89 22.72 -4.37
C ILE A 197 10.44 23.03 -4.72
N VAL A 198 9.51 22.18 -4.30
CA VAL A 198 8.08 22.37 -4.56
C VAL A 198 7.56 23.62 -3.84
N SER A 199 7.97 23.85 -2.58
CA SER A 199 7.59 25.06 -1.83
C SER A 199 8.01 26.33 -2.54
N VAL A 200 9.26 26.40 -3.04
CA VAL A 200 9.77 27.58 -3.78
C VAL A 200 9.02 27.76 -5.10
N LYS A 201 8.71 26.67 -5.80
CA LYS A 201 7.92 26.76 -7.05
C LYS A 201 6.49 27.22 -6.79
N VAL A 202 5.83 26.70 -5.76
CA VAL A 202 4.49 27.14 -5.34
C VAL A 202 4.50 28.62 -4.99
N ASP A 203 5.49 29.07 -4.25
CA ASP A 203 5.61 30.49 -3.85
C ASP A 203 5.85 31.44 -5.04
N LYS A 204 6.43 30.95 -6.14
CA LYS A 204 6.60 31.73 -7.40
C LYS A 204 5.35 31.68 -8.28
N GLU A 205 4.69 30.53 -8.37
CA GLU A 205 3.52 30.34 -9.25
C GLU A 205 2.23 30.89 -8.62
N PHE A 206 2.16 30.90 -7.26
CA PHE A 206 0.98 31.34 -6.50
C PHE A 206 1.36 32.37 -5.42
N PRO A 207 1.77 33.60 -5.80
CA PRO A 207 2.28 34.61 -4.85
C PRO A 207 1.22 35.03 -3.81
N TYR A 208 -0.08 35.01 -4.17
CA TYR A 208 -1.19 35.33 -3.29
C TYR A 208 -1.24 34.48 -2.01
N LEU A 209 -0.64 33.28 -2.01
CA LEU A 209 -0.58 32.41 -0.81
C LEU A 209 0.29 33.01 0.30
N LYS A 210 1.20 33.96 0.01
CA LYS A 210 2.03 34.65 0.98
C LYS A 210 1.38 35.93 1.52
N GLU A 211 0.56 36.56 0.71
CA GLU A 211 -0.03 37.87 1.00
C GLU A 211 -1.19 37.73 2.00
N CYS A 212 -2.02 36.70 1.87
CA CYS A 212 -3.11 36.44 2.79
C CYS A 212 -2.63 35.62 4.00
N ARG A 213 -2.91 36.11 5.21
CA ARG A 213 -2.63 35.40 6.49
C ARG A 213 -3.89 35.02 7.25
N GLU A 214 -5.04 35.28 6.69
CA GLU A 214 -6.34 35.02 7.31
C GLU A 214 -6.64 33.52 7.36
N LEU A 215 -7.46 33.13 8.34
CA LEU A 215 -8.06 31.82 8.45
C LEU A 215 -9.49 31.84 7.91
N PRO A 216 -10.05 30.71 7.48
CA PRO A 216 -11.45 30.62 7.10
C PRO A 216 -12.38 30.99 8.25
N GLU A 217 -13.59 31.45 7.91
CA GLU A 217 -14.66 31.75 8.88
C GLU A 217 -14.94 30.54 9.79
N LYS A 218 -15.33 30.82 11.05
CA LYS A 218 -15.50 29.78 12.08
C LYS A 218 -16.45 28.65 11.66
N GLU A 219 -17.52 28.93 10.95
CA GLU A 219 -18.46 27.90 10.50
C GLU A 219 -17.82 26.93 9.48
N LYS A 220 -17.10 27.46 8.52
CA LYS A 220 -16.35 26.67 7.53
C LYS A 220 -15.23 25.87 8.16
N PHE A 221 -14.54 26.45 9.14
CA PHE A 221 -13.52 25.80 9.95
C PHE A 221 -14.09 24.56 10.68
N HIS A 222 -15.22 24.70 11.38
CA HIS A 222 -15.87 23.59 12.07
C HIS A 222 -16.35 22.49 11.11
N GLY A 223 -16.87 22.87 9.96
CA GLY A 223 -17.25 21.93 8.90
C GLY A 223 -16.06 21.06 8.42
N ILE A 224 -14.91 21.69 8.22
CA ILE A 224 -13.67 20.98 7.81
C ILE A 224 -13.21 20.05 8.94
N LEU A 225 -13.16 20.51 10.19
CA LEU A 225 -12.77 19.67 11.33
C LEU A 225 -13.69 18.46 11.52
N ARG A 226 -14.99 18.61 11.32
CA ARG A 226 -15.95 17.50 11.35
C ARG A 226 -15.64 16.47 10.27
N ASN A 227 -15.30 16.90 9.05
CA ASN A 227 -14.90 16.01 7.96
C ASN A 227 -13.58 15.31 8.27
N VAL A 228 -12.60 16.03 8.84
CA VAL A 228 -11.33 15.45 9.31
C VAL A 228 -11.61 14.33 10.30
N GLY A 229 -12.44 14.59 11.32
CA GLY A 229 -12.80 13.57 12.31
C GLY A 229 -13.43 12.32 11.72
N ALA A 230 -14.42 12.49 10.83
CA ALA A 230 -15.07 11.38 10.15
C ALA A 230 -14.10 10.53 9.32
N MET A 231 -13.20 11.18 8.55
CA MET A 231 -12.18 10.49 7.76
C MET A 231 -11.12 9.79 8.62
N SER A 232 -10.78 10.37 9.77
CA SER A 232 -9.82 9.79 10.71
C SER A 232 -10.29 8.45 11.24
N PHE A 233 -11.56 8.34 11.64
CA PHE A 233 -12.13 7.08 12.14
C PHE A 233 -12.05 5.95 11.10
N HIS A 234 -12.35 6.23 9.83
CA HIS A 234 -12.28 5.23 8.78
C HIS A 234 -10.85 4.70 8.54
N LYS A 235 -9.84 5.56 8.67
CA LYS A 235 -8.44 5.19 8.44
C LYS A 235 -7.79 4.50 9.64
N LEU A 236 -8.28 4.77 10.85
CA LEU A 236 -7.69 4.28 12.10
C LEU A 236 -7.50 2.75 12.08
N GLY A 237 -8.54 1.99 11.83
CA GLY A 237 -8.48 0.53 11.80
C GLY A 237 -7.50 0.00 10.76
N THR A 238 -7.49 0.58 9.56
CA THR A 238 -6.58 0.15 8.48
C THR A 238 -5.10 0.36 8.84
N VAL A 239 -4.77 1.49 9.48
CA VAL A 239 -3.38 1.79 9.87
C VAL A 239 -2.93 0.88 11.01
N ILE A 240 -3.80 0.61 11.98
CA ILE A 240 -3.51 -0.32 13.08
C ILE A 240 -3.19 -1.69 12.50
N VAL A 241 -4.07 -2.29 11.70
CA VAL A 241 -3.84 -3.63 11.12
C VAL A 241 -2.53 -3.69 10.33
N ARG A 242 -2.22 -2.68 9.52
CA ARG A 242 -1.04 -2.71 8.63
C ARG A 242 0.32 -2.56 9.34
N ASN A 243 0.36 -1.93 10.52
CA ASN A 243 1.62 -1.56 11.16
C ASN A 243 1.86 -2.30 12.48
N THR A 244 0.89 -3.02 13.03
CA THR A 244 1.07 -3.78 14.28
C THR A 244 1.87 -5.07 14.09
N ASP A 245 1.89 -5.67 12.91
CA ASP A 245 2.60 -6.92 12.66
C ASP A 245 4.09 -6.82 12.97
N SER A 246 4.78 -5.78 12.47
CA SER A 246 6.20 -5.56 12.76
C SER A 246 6.47 -5.27 14.23
N LEU A 247 5.55 -4.57 14.91
CA LEU A 247 5.64 -4.31 16.34
C LEU A 247 5.55 -5.61 17.16
N LEU A 248 4.56 -6.46 16.85
CA LEU A 248 4.39 -7.76 17.48
C LEU A 248 5.57 -8.70 17.17
N MET A 249 6.04 -8.72 15.91
CA MET A 249 7.23 -9.52 15.55
C MET A 249 8.45 -9.10 16.34
N SER A 250 8.71 -7.79 16.46
CA SER A 250 9.85 -7.29 17.22
C SER A 250 9.75 -7.62 18.71
N SER A 251 8.55 -7.45 19.29
CA SER A 251 8.34 -7.65 20.73
C SER A 251 8.35 -9.11 21.15
N PHE A 252 7.82 -10.02 20.33
CA PHE A 252 7.65 -11.43 20.72
C PHE A 252 8.69 -12.36 20.07
N VAL A 253 9.08 -12.11 18.82
CA VAL A 253 9.99 -13.00 18.07
C VAL A 253 11.40 -12.40 18.01
N GLY A 254 11.54 -11.12 17.70
CA GLY A 254 12.81 -10.40 17.66
C GLY A 254 13.01 -9.60 16.36
N LEU A 255 13.95 -8.65 16.39
CA LEU A 255 14.25 -7.72 15.29
C LEU A 255 14.68 -8.41 14.00
N LEU A 256 15.41 -9.53 14.11
CA LEU A 256 15.83 -10.31 12.93
C LEU A 256 14.61 -10.73 12.09
N SER A 257 13.54 -11.19 12.75
CA SER A 257 12.30 -11.59 12.05
C SER A 257 11.63 -10.42 11.34
N VAL A 258 11.67 -9.22 11.91
CA VAL A 258 11.18 -7.98 11.25
C VAL A 258 12.03 -7.68 10.02
N GLY A 259 13.35 -7.83 10.13
CA GLY A 259 14.29 -7.65 9.00
C GLY A 259 13.98 -8.62 7.86
N ILE A 260 13.84 -9.90 8.16
CA ILE A 260 13.47 -10.94 7.19
C ILE A 260 12.10 -10.60 6.55
N TYR A 261 11.08 -10.36 7.39
CA TYR A 261 9.73 -9.99 6.91
C TYR A 261 9.73 -8.78 5.98
N SER A 262 10.58 -7.79 6.26
CA SER A 262 10.66 -6.57 5.44
C SER A 262 11.12 -6.84 4.00
N ASN A 263 11.88 -7.92 3.74
CA ASN A 263 12.27 -8.34 2.39
C ASN A 263 11.07 -8.90 1.62
N TYR A 264 10.26 -9.74 2.26
CA TYR A 264 9.01 -10.25 1.67
C TYR A 264 8.01 -9.11 1.45
N LYS A 265 7.85 -8.23 2.46
CA LYS A 265 6.97 -7.06 2.40
C LYS A 265 7.36 -6.10 1.24
N LEU A 266 8.64 -5.96 0.93
CA LEU A 266 9.13 -5.15 -0.19
C LEU A 266 8.59 -5.66 -1.53
N VAL A 267 8.64 -6.96 -1.78
CA VAL A 267 8.11 -7.58 -3.01
C VAL A 267 6.59 -7.45 -3.07
N LEU A 268 5.90 -7.84 -1.99
CA LEU A 268 4.44 -7.78 -1.91
C LEU A 268 3.92 -6.35 -2.07
N SER A 269 4.58 -5.36 -1.45
CA SER A 269 4.19 -3.96 -1.58
C SER A 269 4.41 -3.43 -3.00
N GLY A 270 5.46 -3.88 -3.69
CA GLY A 270 5.68 -3.57 -5.09
C GLY A 270 4.51 -4.04 -5.97
N ILE A 271 4.09 -5.30 -5.81
CA ILE A 271 2.93 -5.87 -6.52
C ILE A 271 1.64 -5.12 -6.15
N ASN A 272 1.38 -4.93 -4.85
CA ASN A 272 0.19 -4.21 -4.39
C ASN A 272 0.11 -2.77 -4.92
N ASN A 273 1.23 -2.05 -4.98
CA ASN A 273 1.29 -0.70 -5.53
C ASN A 273 0.92 -0.66 -7.03
N LEU A 274 1.34 -1.66 -7.81
CA LEU A 274 0.92 -1.81 -9.20
C LEU A 274 -0.59 -2.10 -9.30
N MET A 275 -1.08 -3.01 -8.45
CA MET A 275 -2.49 -3.36 -8.41
C MET A 275 -3.39 -2.21 -7.95
N ASP A 276 -2.94 -1.37 -7.03
CA ASP A 276 -3.67 -0.18 -6.61
C ASP A 276 -3.80 0.84 -7.75
N LYS A 277 -2.75 1.03 -8.54
CA LYS A 277 -2.82 1.90 -9.74
C LYS A 277 -3.74 1.34 -10.80
N PHE A 278 -3.67 0.02 -11.02
CA PHE A 278 -4.57 -0.67 -11.92
C PHE A 278 -6.04 -0.53 -11.46
N SER A 279 -6.31 -0.75 -10.18
CA SER A 279 -7.63 -0.58 -9.57
C SER A 279 -8.16 0.86 -9.73
N ASN A 280 -7.32 1.84 -9.45
CA ASN A 280 -7.69 3.27 -9.54
C ASN A 280 -8.08 3.70 -10.96
N ALA A 281 -7.58 3.01 -12.00
CA ALA A 281 -7.97 3.28 -13.39
C ALA A 281 -9.46 2.99 -13.65
N PHE A 282 -10.07 2.08 -12.88
CA PHE A 282 -11.49 1.74 -13.03
C PHE A 282 -12.42 2.63 -12.20
N THR A 283 -11.94 3.31 -11.17
CA THR A 283 -12.78 4.05 -10.20
C THR A 283 -13.68 5.07 -10.88
N GLY A 284 -13.16 5.89 -11.81
CA GLY A 284 -13.96 6.89 -12.53
C GLY A 284 -15.01 6.29 -13.44
N SER A 285 -14.67 5.20 -14.13
CA SER A 285 -15.58 4.46 -15.04
C SER A 285 -16.71 3.78 -14.27
N LEU A 286 -16.39 3.19 -13.11
CA LEU A 286 -17.38 2.52 -12.25
C LEU A 286 -18.32 3.51 -11.56
N GLY A 287 -17.83 4.70 -11.18
CA GLY A 287 -18.68 5.75 -10.63
C GLY A 287 -19.78 6.19 -11.61
N ASN A 288 -19.42 6.40 -12.88
CA ASN A 288 -20.38 6.72 -13.92
C ASN A 288 -21.35 5.56 -14.24
N LEU A 289 -20.83 4.33 -14.26
CA LEU A 289 -21.62 3.14 -14.51
C LEU A 289 -22.76 2.99 -13.49
N GLY A 290 -22.46 3.16 -12.22
CA GLY A 290 -23.45 3.03 -11.14
C GLY A 290 -24.56 4.08 -11.16
N ALA A 291 -24.36 5.19 -11.90
CA ALA A 291 -25.33 6.27 -12.02
C ALA A 291 -26.25 6.15 -13.26
N ILE A 292 -25.82 5.43 -14.30
CA ILE A 292 -26.47 5.45 -15.62
C ILE A 292 -27.04 4.08 -16.00
N GLU A 293 -26.37 2.98 -15.63
CA GLU A 293 -26.69 1.63 -16.10
C GLU A 293 -27.61 0.89 -15.12
N ASP A 294 -28.32 -0.11 -15.64
CA ASP A 294 -29.15 -1.01 -14.82
C ASP A 294 -28.33 -1.97 -13.95
N GLU A 295 -28.96 -2.55 -12.96
CA GLU A 295 -28.27 -3.43 -11.98
C GLU A 295 -27.73 -4.71 -12.63
N THR A 296 -28.36 -5.22 -13.67
CA THR A 296 -27.92 -6.42 -14.42
C THR A 296 -26.60 -6.15 -15.13
N ARG A 297 -26.50 -4.98 -15.75
CA ARG A 297 -25.28 -4.55 -16.43
C ARG A 297 -24.13 -4.31 -15.45
N VAL A 298 -24.42 -3.65 -14.32
CA VAL A 298 -23.46 -3.44 -13.23
C VAL A 298 -22.94 -4.77 -12.71
N TYR A 299 -23.80 -5.76 -12.51
CA TYR A 299 -23.39 -7.10 -12.06
C TYR A 299 -22.54 -7.84 -13.09
N SER A 300 -22.89 -7.73 -14.39
CA SER A 300 -22.07 -8.32 -15.45
C SER A 300 -20.64 -7.77 -15.44
N ILE A 301 -20.47 -6.44 -15.30
CA ILE A 301 -19.15 -5.79 -15.22
C ILE A 301 -18.43 -6.16 -13.91
N TYR A 302 -19.17 -6.28 -12.80
CA TYR A 302 -18.61 -6.80 -11.56
C TYR A 302 -18.01 -8.20 -11.77
N ARG A 303 -18.72 -9.12 -12.43
CA ARG A 303 -18.26 -10.46 -12.74
C ARG A 303 -17.00 -10.47 -13.61
N GLU A 304 -16.95 -9.62 -14.64
CA GLU A 304 -15.77 -9.48 -15.49
C GLU A 304 -14.54 -9.03 -14.69
N LEU A 305 -14.67 -7.99 -13.86
CA LEU A 305 -13.58 -7.49 -13.03
C LEU A 305 -13.18 -8.48 -11.94
N ASP A 306 -14.15 -9.17 -11.33
CA ASP A 306 -13.92 -10.22 -10.34
C ASP A 306 -13.07 -11.37 -10.91
N LEU A 307 -13.34 -11.80 -12.14
CA LEU A 307 -12.50 -12.77 -12.83
C LEU A 307 -11.10 -12.22 -13.14
N LEU A 308 -11.01 -10.98 -13.61
CA LEU A 308 -9.73 -10.35 -13.95
C LEU A 308 -8.80 -10.22 -12.74
N PHE A 309 -9.33 -9.71 -11.63
CA PHE A 309 -8.56 -9.58 -10.38
C PHE A 309 -8.23 -10.96 -9.80
N PHE A 310 -9.15 -11.92 -9.89
CA PHE A 310 -8.87 -13.30 -9.50
C PHE A 310 -7.65 -13.84 -10.27
N VAL A 311 -7.63 -13.77 -11.59
CA VAL A 311 -6.52 -14.28 -12.41
C VAL A 311 -5.20 -13.64 -12.02
N ILE A 312 -5.17 -12.32 -11.82
CA ILE A 312 -3.94 -11.61 -11.45
C ILE A 312 -3.45 -12.02 -10.05
N TYR A 313 -4.34 -12.01 -9.04
CA TYR A 313 -3.94 -12.40 -7.68
C TYR A 313 -3.63 -13.88 -7.55
N ALA A 314 -4.32 -14.76 -8.27
CA ALA A 314 -4.02 -16.18 -8.34
C ALA A 314 -2.62 -16.43 -8.93
N TYR A 315 -2.27 -15.73 -10.02
CA TYR A 315 -0.93 -15.79 -10.61
C TYR A 315 0.15 -15.45 -9.60
N TRP A 316 0.04 -14.31 -8.95
CA TRP A 316 1.04 -13.91 -7.97
C TRP A 316 1.06 -14.82 -6.73
N THR A 317 -0.09 -15.24 -6.23
CA THR A 317 -0.16 -16.08 -5.02
C THR A 317 0.51 -17.44 -5.23
N ALA A 318 0.14 -18.17 -6.28
CA ALA A 318 0.73 -19.48 -6.55
C ALA A 318 2.20 -19.39 -6.97
N GLY A 319 2.56 -18.37 -7.77
CA GLY A 319 3.94 -18.13 -8.16
C GLY A 319 4.84 -17.72 -6.98
N LEU A 320 4.35 -16.83 -6.11
CA LEU A 320 5.08 -16.45 -4.90
C LEU A 320 5.24 -17.63 -3.94
N PHE A 321 4.22 -18.47 -3.76
CA PHE A 321 4.36 -19.65 -2.91
C PHE A 321 5.50 -20.57 -3.39
N ALA A 322 5.58 -20.80 -4.69
CA ALA A 322 6.58 -21.67 -5.28
C ALA A 322 7.98 -21.03 -5.32
N LEU A 323 8.08 -19.77 -5.67
CA LEU A 323 9.34 -19.12 -6.06
C LEU A 323 9.87 -18.12 -5.03
N PHE A 324 9.11 -17.76 -3.99
CA PHE A 324 9.50 -16.68 -3.09
C PHE A 324 10.79 -16.96 -2.33
N ASN A 325 10.91 -18.14 -1.70
CA ASN A 325 12.13 -18.50 -0.99
C ASN A 325 13.32 -18.65 -1.95
N ALA A 326 13.12 -19.17 -3.17
CA ALA A 326 14.16 -19.22 -4.19
C ALA A 326 14.63 -17.80 -4.56
N PHE A 327 13.70 -16.87 -4.74
CA PHE A 327 14.03 -15.47 -5.00
C PHE A 327 14.78 -14.81 -3.84
N ILE A 328 14.32 -15.00 -2.59
CA ILE A 328 14.99 -14.46 -1.40
C ILE A 328 16.41 -15.05 -1.27
N THR A 329 16.56 -16.35 -1.50
CA THR A 329 17.88 -17.02 -1.45
C THR A 329 18.84 -16.44 -2.49
N LEU A 330 18.38 -16.22 -3.71
CA LEU A 330 19.20 -15.66 -4.79
C LEU A 330 19.62 -14.21 -4.54
N CYS A 331 18.73 -13.42 -3.91
CA CYS A 331 18.97 -11.99 -3.73
C CYS A 331 19.64 -11.64 -2.40
N PHE A 332 19.37 -12.42 -1.34
CA PHE A 332 19.73 -12.05 0.03
C PHE A 332 20.47 -13.16 0.80
N SER A 333 20.37 -14.39 0.43
CA SER A 333 20.83 -15.66 0.97
C SER A 333 19.75 -16.50 1.67
N ALA A 334 20.04 -17.80 1.90
CA ALA A 334 19.07 -18.76 2.46
C ALA A 334 18.72 -18.46 3.94
N GLU A 335 19.59 -17.80 4.68
CA GLU A 335 19.37 -17.42 6.09
C GLU A 335 18.24 -16.35 6.26
N TYR A 336 17.91 -15.64 5.19
CA TYR A 336 16.80 -14.69 5.15
C TYR A 336 15.46 -15.30 4.69
N CYS A 337 15.40 -16.63 4.60
CA CYS A 337 14.16 -17.32 4.20
C CYS A 337 13.30 -17.66 5.42
N PHE A 338 12.00 -17.43 5.29
CA PHE A 338 11.02 -18.00 6.20
C PHE A 338 10.76 -19.48 5.92
N SER A 339 10.24 -20.19 6.92
CA SER A 339 9.74 -21.55 6.71
C SER A 339 8.62 -21.55 5.66
N THR A 340 8.49 -22.67 4.94
CA THR A 340 7.41 -22.83 3.94
C THR A 340 6.02 -22.58 4.52
N ALA A 341 5.79 -22.97 5.79
CA ALA A 341 4.54 -22.70 6.49
C ALA A 341 4.29 -21.20 6.68
N THR A 342 5.31 -20.43 7.04
CA THR A 342 5.21 -18.96 7.17
C THR A 342 4.94 -18.32 5.81
N VAL A 343 5.62 -18.77 4.75
CA VAL A 343 5.37 -18.27 3.37
C VAL A 343 3.94 -18.62 2.94
N ALA A 344 3.44 -19.82 3.24
CA ALA A 344 2.06 -20.20 2.94
C ALA A 344 1.04 -19.24 3.57
N VAL A 345 1.21 -18.90 4.86
CA VAL A 345 0.33 -17.94 5.54
C VAL A 345 0.44 -16.56 4.91
N LEU A 346 1.66 -16.11 4.60
CA LEU A 346 1.93 -14.80 3.99
C LEU A 346 1.25 -14.65 2.60
N VAL A 347 1.37 -15.67 1.74
CA VAL A 347 0.73 -15.61 0.41
C VAL A 347 -0.78 -15.83 0.48
N THR A 348 -1.28 -16.52 1.52
CA THR A 348 -2.71 -16.64 1.80
C THR A 348 -3.29 -15.29 2.19
N GLU A 349 -2.61 -14.54 3.07
CA GLU A 349 -2.96 -13.16 3.42
C GLU A 349 -3.02 -12.28 2.17
N PHE A 350 -1.99 -12.35 1.32
CA PHE A 350 -1.95 -11.62 0.06
C PHE A 350 -3.13 -11.98 -0.87
N TYR A 351 -3.47 -13.27 -1.02
CA TYR A 351 -4.60 -13.74 -1.81
C TYR A 351 -5.93 -13.20 -1.30
N VAL A 352 -6.21 -13.42 -0.01
CA VAL A 352 -7.47 -13.00 0.62
C VAL A 352 -7.64 -11.49 0.55
N SER A 353 -6.58 -10.73 0.84
CA SER A 353 -6.59 -9.26 0.72
C SER A 353 -6.76 -8.78 -0.72
N GLY A 354 -6.19 -9.50 -1.67
CA GLY A 354 -6.30 -9.19 -3.10
C GLY A 354 -7.70 -9.39 -3.67
N GLN A 355 -8.36 -10.50 -3.31
CA GLN A 355 -9.71 -10.80 -3.78
C GLN A 355 -10.77 -9.80 -3.31
N ARG A 356 -10.51 -9.07 -2.24
CA ARG A 356 -11.39 -8.00 -1.72
C ARG A 356 -11.41 -6.75 -2.62
N LYS A 357 -10.39 -6.54 -3.45
CA LYS A 357 -10.20 -5.28 -4.20
C LYS A 357 -11.41 -4.91 -5.06
N VAL A 358 -12.04 -5.87 -5.72
CA VAL A 358 -13.22 -5.60 -6.56
C VAL A 358 -14.42 -5.18 -5.73
N ASN A 359 -14.68 -5.86 -4.61
CA ASN A 359 -15.76 -5.47 -3.70
C ASN A 359 -15.56 -4.05 -3.17
N LEU A 360 -14.32 -3.70 -2.81
CA LEU A 360 -13.97 -2.36 -2.34
C LEU A 360 -14.17 -1.30 -3.44
N LEU A 361 -13.77 -1.58 -4.69
CA LEU A 361 -13.96 -0.68 -5.83
C LEU A 361 -15.44 -0.36 -6.07
N PHE A 362 -16.31 -1.38 -6.09
CA PHE A 362 -17.73 -1.17 -6.29
C PHE A 362 -18.41 -0.52 -5.08
N ARG A 363 -17.97 -0.85 -3.85
CA ARG A 363 -18.42 -0.18 -2.63
C ARG A 363 -18.12 1.32 -2.68
N GLU A 364 -16.90 1.69 -3.10
CA GLU A 364 -16.48 3.09 -3.25
C GLU A 364 -17.27 3.79 -4.35
N ALA A 365 -17.41 3.17 -5.51
CA ALA A 365 -18.15 3.72 -6.64
C ALA A 365 -19.62 3.97 -6.30
N LYS A 366 -20.24 3.14 -5.46
CA LYS A 366 -21.64 3.26 -5.02
C LYS A 366 -21.81 3.99 -3.68
N GLY A 367 -20.74 4.47 -3.04
CA GLY A 367 -20.79 5.24 -1.80
C GLY A 367 -21.32 4.49 -0.58
N LEU A 368 -21.10 3.16 -0.51
CA LEU A 368 -21.68 2.29 0.52
C LEU A 368 -20.94 2.29 1.88
N PHE A 369 -20.17 3.34 2.17
CA PHE A 369 -19.31 3.45 3.37
C PHE A 369 -20.06 3.41 4.71
N TRP A 370 -21.33 3.78 4.71
CA TRP A 370 -22.13 3.80 5.93
C TRP A 370 -22.38 2.40 6.52
N TYR A 371 -22.53 1.41 5.65
CA TYR A 371 -22.92 0.05 6.05
C TYR A 371 -21.80 -0.76 6.69
N ASP A 372 -20.53 -0.41 6.43
CA ASP A 372 -19.36 -1.10 6.99
C ASP A 372 -18.48 -0.22 7.88
N ARG A 373 -19.00 0.91 8.37
CA ARG A 373 -18.24 1.90 9.16
C ARG A 373 -17.53 1.35 10.41
N TYR A 374 -18.08 0.31 11.02
CA TYR A 374 -17.49 -0.33 12.20
C TYR A 374 -16.57 -1.51 11.87
N LYS A 375 -16.62 -2.03 10.64
CA LYS A 375 -15.83 -3.20 10.21
C LYS A 375 -14.33 -3.05 10.50
N PRO A 376 -13.66 -1.92 10.20
CA PRO A 376 -12.23 -1.78 10.47
C PRO A 376 -11.86 -1.87 11.95
N LEU A 377 -12.75 -1.48 12.84
CA LEU A 377 -12.55 -1.61 14.29
C LEU A 377 -12.61 -3.07 14.74
N PHE A 378 -13.61 -3.83 14.27
CA PHE A 378 -13.70 -5.26 14.56
C PHE A 378 -12.53 -6.03 13.93
N GLU A 379 -12.17 -5.71 12.68
CA GLU A 379 -11.01 -6.30 12.00
C GLU A 379 -9.72 -6.08 12.80
N SER A 380 -9.45 -4.86 13.26
CA SER A 380 -8.26 -4.56 14.05
C SER A 380 -8.25 -5.22 15.44
N ALA A 381 -9.39 -5.28 16.11
CA ALA A 381 -9.50 -5.94 17.41
C ALA A 381 -9.28 -7.46 17.29
N ILE A 382 -9.91 -8.12 16.32
CA ILE A 382 -9.73 -9.57 16.06
C ILE A 382 -8.29 -9.83 15.60
N ASN A 383 -7.73 -9.00 14.72
CA ASN A 383 -6.34 -9.12 14.28
C ASN A 383 -5.38 -9.12 15.46
N LEU A 384 -5.47 -8.10 16.31
CA LEU A 384 -4.58 -7.99 17.47
C LEU A 384 -4.76 -9.17 18.45
N ALA A 385 -6.00 -9.54 18.77
CA ALA A 385 -6.28 -10.66 19.68
C ALA A 385 -5.77 -12.00 19.11
N ALA A 386 -6.05 -12.30 17.85
CA ALA A 386 -5.61 -13.52 17.19
C ALA A 386 -4.08 -13.57 17.06
N SER A 387 -3.44 -12.48 16.66
CA SER A 387 -1.98 -12.39 16.56
C SER A 387 -1.29 -12.61 17.90
N LEU A 388 -1.80 -12.00 19.00
CA LEU A 388 -1.25 -12.18 20.34
C LEU A 388 -1.40 -13.62 20.88
N LEU A 389 -2.50 -14.30 20.53
CA LEU A 389 -2.71 -15.69 20.91
C LEU A 389 -1.83 -16.66 20.10
N LEU A 390 -1.73 -16.42 18.80
CA LEU A 390 -1.04 -17.32 17.89
C LEU A 390 0.49 -17.15 17.89
N VAL A 391 1.01 -15.94 18.17
CA VAL A 391 2.44 -15.69 18.18
C VAL A 391 3.20 -16.58 19.18
N GLN A 392 2.55 -16.91 20.29
CA GLN A 392 3.15 -17.72 21.35
C GLN A 392 3.48 -19.16 20.88
N LYS A 393 2.69 -19.71 19.93
CA LYS A 393 2.87 -21.07 19.42
C LYS A 393 3.53 -21.11 18.04
N PHE A 394 3.24 -20.14 17.19
CA PHE A 394 3.58 -20.16 15.77
C PHE A 394 4.54 -19.02 15.35
N GLY A 395 4.99 -18.19 16.31
CA GLY A 395 5.91 -17.09 16.00
C GLY A 395 5.38 -16.16 14.90
N VAL A 396 6.21 -15.90 13.88
CA VAL A 396 5.85 -15.02 12.74
C VAL A 396 4.62 -15.52 12.00
N ALA A 397 4.51 -16.84 11.75
CA ALA A 397 3.34 -17.40 11.07
C ALA A 397 2.05 -17.16 11.87
N GLY A 398 2.14 -17.12 13.21
CA GLY A 398 1.01 -16.82 14.09
C GLY A 398 0.53 -15.39 13.95
N ILE A 399 1.43 -14.42 13.85
CA ILE A 399 1.09 -12.99 13.65
C ILE A 399 0.38 -12.81 12.32
N LEU A 400 0.97 -13.31 11.23
CA LEU A 400 0.37 -13.24 9.89
C LEU A 400 -0.95 -14.02 9.82
N GLY A 401 -1.04 -15.16 10.52
CA GLY A 401 -2.27 -15.94 10.66
C GLY A 401 -3.40 -15.15 11.33
N GLY A 402 -3.08 -14.31 12.32
CA GLY A 402 -4.02 -13.39 12.93
C GLY A 402 -4.65 -12.42 11.93
N THR A 403 -3.85 -11.91 10.99
CA THR A 403 -4.33 -11.04 9.90
C THR A 403 -5.24 -11.81 8.94
N VAL A 404 -4.90 -13.05 8.60
CA VAL A 404 -5.77 -13.91 7.78
C VAL A 404 -7.11 -14.16 8.49
N ILE A 405 -7.08 -14.54 9.77
CA ILE A 405 -8.29 -14.82 10.58
C ILE A 405 -9.17 -13.58 10.66
N SER A 406 -8.62 -12.42 10.99
CA SER A 406 -9.40 -11.18 11.08
C SER A 406 -10.06 -10.82 9.75
N THR A 407 -9.33 -10.94 8.64
CA THR A 407 -9.85 -10.64 7.30
C THR A 407 -10.94 -11.63 6.90
N VAL A 408 -10.76 -12.93 7.16
CA VAL A 408 -11.76 -13.95 6.83
C VAL A 408 -13.02 -13.80 7.68
N THR A 409 -12.87 -13.54 8.97
CA THR A 409 -14.01 -13.43 9.89
C THR A 409 -14.78 -12.12 9.78
N THR A 410 -14.18 -11.07 9.21
CA THR A 410 -14.83 -9.75 9.06
C THR A 410 -15.07 -9.38 7.61
N CYS A 411 -14.02 -9.24 6.83
CA CYS A 411 -14.05 -8.60 5.51
C CYS A 411 -14.58 -9.53 4.42
N LEU A 412 -14.15 -10.80 4.42
CA LEU A 412 -14.43 -11.75 3.34
C LEU A 412 -15.92 -11.95 3.07
N TRP A 413 -16.75 -11.92 4.11
CA TRP A 413 -18.20 -12.09 3.95
C TRP A 413 -18.97 -10.76 3.98
N MET A 414 -18.53 -9.80 4.78
CA MET A 414 -19.27 -8.55 4.97
C MET A 414 -19.22 -7.63 3.75
N GLU A 415 -18.06 -7.56 3.08
CA GLU A 415 -17.90 -6.70 1.89
C GLU A 415 -18.78 -7.16 0.71
N PRO A 416 -18.77 -8.42 0.26
CA PRO A 416 -19.67 -8.87 -0.78
C PRO A 416 -21.14 -8.84 -0.33
N TYR A 417 -21.46 -9.13 0.93
CA TYR A 417 -22.81 -9.00 1.46
C TYR A 417 -23.35 -7.57 1.32
N ILE A 418 -22.55 -6.55 1.73
CA ILE A 418 -22.97 -5.15 1.61
C ILE A 418 -23.14 -4.76 0.15
N LEU A 419 -22.21 -5.16 -0.71
CA LEU A 419 -22.27 -4.85 -2.14
C LEU A 419 -23.51 -5.48 -2.79
N MET A 420 -23.76 -6.77 -2.57
CA MET A 420 -24.91 -7.46 -3.18
C MET A 420 -26.23 -6.91 -2.64
N ARG A 421 -26.37 -6.77 -1.32
CA ARG A 421 -27.63 -6.35 -0.69
C ARG A 421 -27.99 -4.89 -0.91
N TYR A 422 -27.02 -3.97 -0.85
CA TYR A 422 -27.28 -2.53 -0.88
C TYR A 422 -26.81 -1.85 -2.20
N GLY A 423 -25.89 -2.48 -2.91
CA GLY A 423 -25.32 -1.94 -4.13
C GLY A 423 -25.91 -2.51 -5.41
N ILE A 424 -26.20 -3.82 -5.48
CA ILE A 424 -26.73 -4.52 -6.67
C ILE A 424 -28.22 -4.86 -6.49
N ARG A 425 -28.65 -5.16 -5.29
CA ARG A 425 -30.03 -5.38 -4.78
C ARG A 425 -30.80 -6.55 -5.39
N GLU A 426 -30.94 -6.59 -6.72
CA GLU A 426 -31.66 -7.64 -7.43
C GLU A 426 -31.04 -9.00 -7.18
N ASP A 427 -31.85 -9.98 -6.74
CA ASP A 427 -31.41 -11.34 -6.36
C ASP A 427 -30.10 -11.39 -5.57
N TRP A 428 -29.97 -10.51 -4.57
CA TRP A 428 -28.73 -10.37 -3.80
C TRP A 428 -28.32 -11.69 -3.10
N GLN A 429 -29.28 -12.54 -2.70
CA GLN A 429 -29.00 -13.82 -2.03
C GLN A 429 -28.41 -14.85 -2.98
N GLY A 430 -28.98 -14.98 -4.19
CA GLY A 430 -28.46 -15.85 -5.23
C GLY A 430 -27.07 -15.41 -5.68
N LYS A 431 -26.88 -14.11 -5.90
CA LYS A 431 -25.58 -13.52 -6.29
C LYS A 431 -24.52 -13.68 -5.20
N LEU A 432 -24.90 -13.56 -3.91
CA LEU A 432 -23.99 -13.76 -2.79
C LEU A 432 -23.56 -15.24 -2.65
N LYS A 433 -24.51 -16.17 -2.80
CA LYS A 433 -24.22 -17.61 -2.81
C LYS A 433 -23.28 -17.98 -3.96
N ASP A 434 -23.55 -17.49 -5.17
CA ASP A 434 -22.71 -17.67 -6.36
C ASP A 434 -21.29 -17.11 -6.14
N TYR A 435 -21.16 -15.94 -5.50
CA TYR A 435 -19.86 -15.38 -5.13
C TYR A 435 -19.06 -16.34 -4.24
N PHE A 436 -19.65 -16.89 -3.18
CA PHE A 436 -18.91 -17.78 -2.26
C PHE A 436 -18.57 -19.13 -2.90
N VAL A 437 -19.44 -19.68 -3.73
CA VAL A 437 -19.16 -20.92 -4.47
C VAL A 437 -17.94 -20.69 -5.37
N ARG A 438 -17.96 -19.64 -6.20
CA ARG A 438 -16.83 -19.29 -7.05
C ARG A 438 -15.55 -18.97 -6.28
N TYR A 439 -15.68 -18.30 -5.14
CA TYR A 439 -14.53 -18.02 -4.28
C TYR A 439 -13.87 -19.31 -3.78
N ALA A 440 -14.66 -20.28 -3.33
CA ALA A 440 -14.18 -21.59 -2.85
C ALA A 440 -13.53 -22.41 -3.98
N GLU A 441 -14.18 -22.49 -5.15
CA GLU A 441 -13.63 -23.17 -6.33
C GLU A 441 -12.28 -22.55 -6.77
N ARG A 442 -12.22 -21.22 -6.84
CA ARG A 442 -11.01 -20.47 -7.20
C ARG A 442 -9.88 -20.63 -6.17
N ALA A 443 -10.23 -20.62 -4.87
CA ALA A 443 -9.25 -20.86 -3.81
C ALA A 443 -8.67 -22.29 -3.90
N ALA A 444 -9.49 -23.30 -4.21
CA ALA A 444 -9.02 -24.66 -4.43
C ALA A 444 -8.08 -24.76 -5.64
N VAL A 445 -8.39 -24.07 -6.75
CA VAL A 445 -7.53 -24.00 -7.95
C VAL A 445 -6.19 -23.35 -7.61
N VAL A 446 -6.18 -22.23 -6.88
CA VAL A 446 -4.94 -21.55 -6.46
C VAL A 446 -4.10 -22.45 -5.54
N ALA A 447 -4.73 -23.13 -4.58
CA ALA A 447 -4.04 -24.07 -3.70
C ALA A 447 -3.41 -25.25 -4.47
N ALA A 448 -4.14 -25.82 -5.43
CA ALA A 448 -3.63 -26.89 -6.30
C ALA A 448 -2.46 -26.41 -7.16
N LEU A 449 -2.58 -25.24 -7.82
CA LEU A 449 -1.50 -24.64 -8.60
C LEU A 449 -0.28 -24.35 -7.74
N ALA A 450 -0.47 -23.79 -6.55
CA ALA A 450 0.60 -23.51 -5.60
C ALA A 450 1.33 -24.81 -5.19
N ALA A 451 0.59 -25.88 -4.87
CA ALA A 451 1.15 -27.17 -4.49
C ALA A 451 1.93 -27.83 -5.64
N VAL A 452 1.39 -27.83 -6.87
CA VAL A 452 2.06 -28.40 -8.04
C VAL A 452 3.33 -27.61 -8.36
N SER A 453 3.26 -26.28 -8.38
CA SER A 453 4.39 -25.42 -8.69
C SER A 453 5.49 -25.52 -7.62
N TYR A 454 5.11 -25.56 -6.34
CA TYR A 454 6.04 -25.76 -5.24
C TYR A 454 6.71 -27.14 -5.31
N GLY A 455 5.95 -28.19 -5.61
CA GLY A 455 6.48 -29.53 -5.81
C GLY A 455 7.56 -29.56 -6.93
N TRP A 456 7.25 -28.93 -8.08
CA TRP A 456 8.20 -28.79 -9.18
C TRP A 456 9.50 -28.08 -8.74
N VAL A 457 9.41 -26.91 -8.14
CA VAL A 457 10.58 -26.12 -7.71
C VAL A 457 11.38 -26.84 -6.62
N SER A 458 10.72 -27.63 -5.76
CA SER A 458 11.38 -28.42 -4.74
C SER A 458 12.18 -29.59 -5.31
N PHE A 459 11.72 -30.19 -6.42
CA PHE A 459 12.45 -31.24 -7.13
C PHE A 459 13.63 -30.70 -7.95
N CYS A 460 13.45 -29.50 -8.53
CA CYS A 460 14.45 -28.86 -9.38
C CYS A 460 14.79 -27.46 -8.84
N PRO A 461 15.48 -27.34 -7.70
CA PRO A 461 15.73 -26.05 -7.08
C PRO A 461 16.59 -25.16 -7.99
N ALA A 462 16.20 -23.89 -8.09
CA ALA A 462 16.90 -22.89 -8.89
C ALA A 462 18.33 -22.68 -8.34
N LYS A 463 19.35 -23.14 -9.07
CA LYS A 463 20.76 -23.00 -8.68
C LYS A 463 21.35 -21.62 -8.97
N ASN A 464 20.76 -20.91 -9.90
CA ASN A 464 21.17 -19.57 -10.31
C ASN A 464 19.98 -18.81 -10.93
N ILE A 465 20.22 -17.56 -11.28
CA ILE A 465 19.18 -16.69 -11.85
C ILE A 465 18.60 -17.22 -13.17
N GLY A 466 19.39 -17.93 -13.98
CA GLY A 466 18.91 -18.52 -15.24
C GLY A 466 17.87 -19.62 -14.98
N TRP A 467 18.12 -20.52 -14.02
CA TRP A 467 17.15 -21.54 -13.61
C TRP A 467 15.91 -20.92 -12.98
N PHE A 468 16.07 -19.90 -12.14
CA PHE A 468 14.95 -19.17 -11.56
C PHE A 468 14.03 -18.54 -12.63
N LEU A 469 14.63 -17.94 -13.67
CA LEU A 469 13.85 -17.38 -14.79
C LEU A 469 13.16 -18.47 -15.59
N LEU A 470 13.80 -19.63 -15.81
CA LEU A 470 13.19 -20.78 -16.46
C LEU A 470 11.99 -21.29 -15.67
N ASP A 471 12.12 -21.46 -14.35
CA ASP A 471 11.00 -21.85 -13.47
C ASP A 471 9.85 -20.84 -13.54
N GLY A 472 10.16 -19.55 -13.58
CA GLY A 472 9.18 -18.49 -13.77
C GLY A 472 8.42 -18.58 -15.11
N VAL A 473 9.14 -18.89 -16.20
CA VAL A 473 8.52 -19.10 -17.53
C VAL A 473 7.65 -20.34 -17.54
N LEU A 474 8.16 -21.47 -17.03
CA LEU A 474 7.39 -22.73 -16.96
C LEU A 474 6.14 -22.58 -16.10
N TYR A 475 6.27 -21.92 -14.95
CA TYR A 475 5.12 -21.57 -14.11
C TYR A 475 4.09 -20.71 -14.86
N THR A 476 4.54 -19.68 -15.58
CA THR A 476 3.65 -18.78 -16.34
C THR A 476 2.89 -19.54 -17.43
N LEU A 477 3.56 -20.45 -18.13
CA LEU A 477 2.93 -21.30 -19.16
C LEU A 477 1.91 -22.27 -18.53
N LEU A 478 2.28 -22.93 -17.43
CA LEU A 478 1.37 -23.81 -16.69
C LEU A 478 0.14 -23.06 -16.21
N PHE A 479 0.34 -21.93 -15.54
CA PHE A 479 -0.74 -21.07 -15.04
C PHE A 479 -1.67 -20.63 -16.17
N GLY A 480 -1.10 -20.12 -17.27
CA GLY A 480 -1.87 -19.68 -18.45
C GLY A 480 -2.71 -20.81 -19.05
N ALA A 481 -2.10 -22.00 -19.22
CA ALA A 481 -2.81 -23.18 -19.73
C ALA A 481 -4.00 -23.57 -18.83
N VAL A 482 -3.78 -23.65 -17.51
CA VAL A 482 -4.84 -23.98 -16.53
C VAL A 482 -5.95 -22.94 -16.57
N MET A 483 -5.63 -21.64 -16.55
CA MET A 483 -6.63 -20.57 -16.58
C MET A 483 -7.46 -20.58 -17.85
N VAL A 484 -6.85 -20.80 -19.00
CA VAL A 484 -7.57 -20.91 -20.28
C VAL A 484 -8.48 -22.13 -20.27
N VAL A 485 -8.01 -23.30 -19.84
CA VAL A 485 -8.82 -24.51 -19.80
C VAL A 485 -10.04 -24.35 -18.89
N LEU A 486 -9.86 -23.77 -17.70
CA LEU A 486 -10.93 -23.61 -16.73
C LEU A 486 -11.96 -22.55 -17.11
N HIS A 487 -11.51 -21.46 -17.76
CA HIS A 487 -12.38 -20.30 -17.99
C HIS A 487 -12.79 -20.08 -19.45
N ARG A 488 -12.31 -20.91 -20.42
CA ARG A 488 -12.62 -20.73 -21.87
C ARG A 488 -14.10 -20.65 -22.20
N ASN A 489 -14.95 -21.32 -21.42
CA ASN A 489 -16.41 -21.35 -21.60
C ASN A 489 -17.15 -20.32 -20.73
N ALA A 490 -16.43 -19.60 -19.85
CA ALA A 490 -17.03 -18.60 -18.98
C ALA A 490 -17.43 -17.35 -19.78
N PRO A 491 -18.67 -16.84 -19.65
CA PRO A 491 -19.12 -15.67 -20.40
C PRO A 491 -18.26 -14.43 -20.10
N GLU A 492 -17.80 -14.26 -18.85
CA GLU A 492 -16.90 -13.17 -18.44
C GLU A 492 -15.54 -13.22 -19.18
N PHE A 493 -15.00 -14.41 -19.37
CA PHE A 493 -13.74 -14.59 -20.11
C PHE A 493 -13.90 -14.18 -21.57
N ASN A 494 -15.00 -14.57 -22.21
CA ASN A 494 -15.29 -14.21 -23.59
C ASN A 494 -15.53 -12.71 -23.77
N GLN A 495 -16.17 -12.06 -22.78
CA GLN A 495 -16.37 -10.61 -22.76
C GLN A 495 -15.04 -9.87 -22.62
N LEU A 496 -14.17 -10.30 -21.69
CA LEU A 496 -12.81 -9.74 -21.52
C LEU A 496 -11.97 -9.91 -22.79
N LYS A 497 -11.97 -11.09 -23.40
CA LYS A 497 -11.29 -11.37 -24.67
C LYS A 497 -11.79 -10.44 -25.78
N GLY A 498 -13.11 -10.24 -25.90
CA GLY A 498 -13.72 -9.33 -26.87
C GLY A 498 -13.26 -7.88 -26.70
N ARG A 499 -13.19 -7.40 -25.46
CA ARG A 499 -12.71 -6.03 -25.17
C ARG A 499 -11.24 -5.86 -25.53
N VAL A 500 -10.37 -6.81 -25.14
CA VAL A 500 -8.93 -6.77 -25.49
C VAL A 500 -8.74 -6.76 -27.01
N THR A 501 -9.45 -7.63 -27.73
CA THR A 501 -9.39 -7.69 -29.20
C THR A 501 -9.87 -6.39 -29.85
N ALA A 502 -10.93 -5.75 -29.32
CA ALA A 502 -11.43 -4.47 -29.82
C ALA A 502 -10.43 -3.32 -29.62
N VAL A 503 -9.70 -3.32 -28.50
CA VAL A 503 -8.65 -2.31 -28.24
C VAL A 503 -7.45 -2.50 -29.17
N LEU A 504 -7.03 -3.75 -29.41
CA LEU A 504 -5.93 -4.04 -30.35
C LEU A 504 -6.28 -3.64 -31.79
N LYS A 505 -7.48 -3.96 -32.27
CA LYS A 505 -7.95 -3.56 -33.61
C LYS A 505 -8.06 -2.04 -33.80
N ARG A 506 -8.39 -1.27 -32.75
CA ARG A 506 -8.40 0.21 -32.82
C ARG A 506 -7.02 0.85 -32.90
N ARG A 507 -5.94 0.12 -32.59
CA ARG A 507 -4.56 0.60 -32.74
C ARG A 507 -3.99 0.32 -34.14
N GLU A 508 -4.61 -0.58 -34.90
CA GLU A 508 -4.20 -0.92 -36.26
C GLU A 508 -4.98 -0.12 -37.34
N SER A 509 -6.02 0.61 -36.94
CA SER A 509 -6.76 1.58 -37.77
C SER A 509 -6.40 3.02 -37.36
#